data_99c405ba4331ff448e705d81741eae20
#
_entry.id   99c405ba4331ff448e705d81741eae20
#
_cell.length_a   1.000
_cell.length_b   1.000
_cell.length_c   1.000
_cell.angle_alpha   90.00
_cell.angle_beta   90.00
_cell.angle_gamma   90.00
#
_symmetry.space_group_name_H-M   'P 1'
#
loop_
_entity.id
_entity.type
_entity.pdbx_description
1 polymer ?
#
loop_
_entity_poly.entity_id
_entity_poly.type
_entity_poly.pdbx_seq_one_letter_code
_entity_poly.pdbx_strand_id
1 'polypeptide(L)'
;MPATPDYYKTLGVPRTASTDEIKKAFRKLARKYHPDSTQGDAAAEAKFKEISEAYAVLSDKDQREEYDQIRAMGSGGARFQAPGAGGAGGFEDVFSRFGGGSRGGSYQSADFDDLFAMFGQQQGSGRFGSGRFGQSTGGFQGFGGPQRGADVTARTTLDFQTAVRGETISLAGEDGKPFKVKIPAGVADGQKIRLRGRGRPSPDGGESGDIVVQVTVRPHPVFTRDGLNLRVTVPVTFTEAALGATIEVPTLGGDPVKLRVAPGTPSGRVLRVKGRGVASSKGTGDLLAEVQVAVPAHLDDKAKEALLAFQAAEPKENPRAELMAKARE
;
A
#
# COMPACT_ATOMS: atom_id res chain seq x y z
N MET A 1 7.15 48.67 -5.99
CA MET A 1 7.76 47.72 -5.05
C MET A 1 6.84 46.54 -4.96
N PRO A 2 7.21 45.29 -5.34
CA PRO A 2 6.33 44.15 -5.18
C PRO A 2 6.09 43.92 -3.67
N ALA A 3 4.82 43.86 -3.28
CA ALA A 3 4.38 43.57 -1.92
C ALA A 3 4.70 42.11 -1.60
N THR A 4 5.03 41.80 -0.35
CA THR A 4 5.22 40.44 0.13
C THR A 4 3.99 39.57 -0.23
N PRO A 5 4.15 38.45 -0.92
CA PRO A 5 3.01 37.63 -1.37
C PRO A 5 2.17 37.15 -0.17
N ASP A 6 0.85 37.13 -0.33
CA ASP A 6 -0.07 36.66 0.70
C ASP A 6 -0.26 35.16 0.59
N TYR A 7 0.57 34.39 1.27
CA TYR A 7 0.58 32.91 1.21
C TYR A 7 -0.76 32.29 1.65
N TYR A 8 -1.47 32.87 2.60
CA TYR A 8 -2.82 32.42 2.98
C TYR A 8 -3.83 32.59 1.84
N LYS A 9 -3.73 33.71 1.13
CA LYS A 9 -4.56 33.96 -0.06
C LYS A 9 -4.19 33.05 -1.23
N THR A 10 -2.92 32.76 -1.41
CA THR A 10 -2.43 31.83 -2.44
C THR A 10 -3.00 30.42 -2.22
N LEU A 11 -3.05 29.94 -0.98
CA LEU A 11 -3.64 28.65 -0.66
C LEU A 11 -5.18 28.70 -0.51
N GLY A 12 -5.79 29.89 -0.50
CA GLY A 12 -7.23 30.09 -0.32
C GLY A 12 -7.74 29.67 1.07
N VAL A 13 -6.93 29.88 2.11
CA VAL A 13 -7.26 29.56 3.50
C VAL A 13 -7.28 30.81 4.37
N PRO A 14 -8.08 30.88 5.46
CA PRO A 14 -8.03 31.97 6.42
C PRO A 14 -6.70 31.97 7.21
N ARG A 15 -6.29 33.11 7.73
CA ARG A 15 -5.07 33.23 8.55
C ARG A 15 -5.09 32.37 9.82
N THR A 16 -6.29 32.08 10.32
CA THR A 16 -6.52 31.23 11.49
C THR A 16 -6.53 29.73 11.16
N ALA A 17 -6.28 29.36 9.89
CA ALA A 17 -6.32 27.96 9.45
C ALA A 17 -5.32 27.10 10.23
N SER A 18 -5.75 25.91 10.60
CA SER A 18 -4.90 24.87 11.19
C SER A 18 -3.92 24.31 10.17
N THR A 19 -2.86 23.68 10.63
CA THR A 19 -1.87 23.01 9.76
C THR A 19 -2.52 21.93 8.88
N ASP A 20 -3.54 21.25 9.38
CA ASP A 20 -4.29 20.25 8.62
C ASP A 20 -5.14 20.87 7.50
N GLU A 21 -5.74 22.04 7.74
CA GLU A 21 -6.49 22.78 6.72
C GLU A 21 -5.56 23.30 5.62
N ILE A 22 -4.40 23.83 5.99
CA ILE A 22 -3.34 24.27 5.06
C ILE A 22 -2.90 23.08 4.18
N LYS A 23 -2.63 21.93 4.79
CA LYS A 23 -2.25 20.70 4.10
C LYS A 23 -3.33 20.21 3.13
N LYS A 24 -4.59 20.26 3.55
CA LYS A 24 -5.75 19.87 2.73
C LYS A 24 -5.94 20.82 1.53
N ALA A 25 -5.79 22.12 1.73
CA ALA A 25 -5.87 23.11 0.67
C ALA A 25 -4.74 22.93 -0.36
N PHE A 26 -3.50 22.75 0.12
CA PHE A 26 -2.36 22.46 -0.74
C PHE A 26 -2.59 21.23 -1.62
N ARG A 27 -3.00 20.08 -1.04
CA ARG A 27 -3.26 18.85 -1.81
C ARG A 27 -4.30 19.07 -2.91
N LYS A 28 -5.36 19.84 -2.63
CA LYS A 28 -6.41 20.14 -3.61
C LYS A 28 -5.86 20.97 -4.78
N LEU A 29 -5.05 22.01 -4.48
CA LEU A 29 -4.49 22.91 -5.48
C LEU A 29 -3.37 22.22 -6.27
N ALA A 30 -2.51 21.45 -5.61
CA ALA A 30 -1.43 20.70 -6.23
C ALA A 30 -1.96 19.69 -7.28
N ARG A 31 -3.06 18.97 -6.98
CA ARG A 31 -3.72 18.09 -7.95
C ARG A 31 -4.29 18.86 -9.16
N LYS A 32 -4.80 20.07 -8.92
CA LYS A 32 -5.41 20.89 -9.98
C LYS A 32 -4.37 21.47 -10.95
N TYR A 33 -3.20 21.84 -10.43
CA TYR A 33 -2.15 22.51 -11.20
C TYR A 33 -0.92 21.64 -11.43
N HIS A 34 -1.07 20.29 -11.30
CA HIS A 34 0.01 19.36 -11.56
C HIS A 34 0.42 19.39 -13.04
N PRO A 35 1.74 19.40 -13.36
CA PRO A 35 2.22 19.45 -14.74
C PRO A 35 1.64 18.35 -15.63
N ASP A 36 1.49 17.12 -15.11
CA ASP A 36 0.90 15.99 -15.85
C ASP A 36 -0.59 16.20 -16.20
N SER A 37 -1.32 16.97 -15.37
CA SER A 37 -2.75 17.23 -15.60
C SER A 37 -3.01 18.47 -16.47
N THR A 38 -2.01 19.34 -16.62
CA THR A 38 -2.12 20.64 -17.32
C THR A 38 -1.36 20.70 -18.63
N GLN A 39 -0.80 19.56 -19.09
CA GLN A 39 -0.13 19.41 -20.40
C GLN A 39 0.90 20.51 -20.74
N GLY A 40 1.65 21.01 -19.74
CA GLY A 40 2.70 22.00 -19.96
C GLY A 40 2.19 23.45 -20.07
N ASP A 41 1.01 23.77 -19.52
CA ASP A 41 0.52 25.16 -19.43
C ASP A 41 1.42 25.96 -18.48
N ALA A 42 2.17 26.93 -19.04
CA ALA A 42 3.09 27.81 -18.29
C ALA A 42 2.39 28.60 -17.17
N ALA A 43 1.10 28.93 -17.35
CA ALA A 43 0.33 29.64 -16.31
C ALA A 43 -0.01 28.72 -15.15
N ALA A 44 -0.26 27.43 -15.40
CA ALA A 44 -0.50 26.43 -14.38
C ALA A 44 0.80 26.10 -13.61
N GLU A 45 1.93 26.04 -14.29
CA GLU A 45 3.24 25.82 -13.69
C GLU A 45 3.64 26.99 -12.77
N ALA A 46 3.44 28.25 -13.18
CA ALA A 46 3.66 29.41 -12.36
C ALA A 46 2.79 29.36 -11.08
N LYS A 47 1.51 29.00 -11.20
CA LYS A 47 0.62 28.82 -10.04
C LYS A 47 1.04 27.68 -9.13
N PHE A 48 1.50 26.56 -9.69
CA PHE A 48 2.01 25.46 -8.90
C PHE A 48 3.22 25.87 -8.06
N LYS A 49 4.12 26.69 -8.65
CA LYS A 49 5.29 27.25 -7.95
C LYS A 49 4.87 28.14 -6.77
N GLU A 50 3.92 29.07 -7.00
CA GLU A 50 3.38 29.94 -5.96
C GLU A 50 2.71 29.17 -4.80
N ILE A 51 1.94 28.12 -5.15
CA ILE A 51 1.25 27.25 -4.18
C ILE A 51 2.26 26.47 -3.35
N SER A 52 3.32 25.98 -3.98
CA SER A 52 4.37 25.19 -3.31
C SER A 52 5.20 26.05 -2.36
N GLU A 53 5.52 27.28 -2.76
CA GLU A 53 6.21 28.27 -1.91
C GLU A 53 5.36 28.65 -0.70
N ALA A 54 4.08 28.93 -0.92
CA ALA A 54 3.14 29.26 0.15
C ALA A 54 3.01 28.12 1.17
N TYR A 55 2.97 26.88 0.69
CA TYR A 55 2.91 25.72 1.56
C TYR A 55 4.21 25.50 2.35
N ALA A 56 5.38 25.66 1.72
CA ALA A 56 6.67 25.52 2.40
C ALA A 56 6.78 26.43 3.62
N VAL A 57 6.30 27.67 3.51
CA VAL A 57 6.32 28.64 4.61
C VAL A 57 5.24 28.38 5.66
N LEU A 58 4.02 28.05 5.25
CA LEU A 58 2.87 27.94 6.18
C LEU A 58 2.74 26.56 6.83
N SER A 59 3.43 25.55 6.33
CA SER A 59 3.41 24.20 6.92
C SER A 59 4.34 24.02 8.11
N ASP A 60 5.39 24.80 8.19
CA ASP A 60 6.33 24.83 9.30
C ASP A 60 5.91 25.91 10.31
N LYS A 61 5.88 25.54 11.60
CA LYS A 61 5.39 26.41 12.65
C LYS A 61 6.27 27.65 12.84
N ASP A 62 7.58 27.47 12.81
CA ASP A 62 8.54 28.52 13.07
C ASP A 62 8.59 29.52 11.90
N GLN A 63 8.57 29.02 10.66
CA GLN A 63 8.52 29.87 9.47
C GLN A 63 7.19 30.60 9.32
N ARG A 64 6.10 29.98 9.72
CA ARG A 64 4.78 30.62 9.75
C ARG A 64 4.73 31.77 10.76
N GLU A 65 5.27 31.55 11.97
CA GLU A 65 5.35 32.59 13.00
C GLU A 65 6.23 33.78 12.55
N GLU A 66 7.38 33.51 11.93
CA GLU A 66 8.27 34.53 11.37
C GLU A 66 7.58 35.29 10.23
N TYR A 67 6.91 34.62 9.31
CA TYR A 67 6.14 35.23 8.24
C TYR A 67 5.01 36.11 8.78
N ASP A 68 4.27 35.64 9.78
CA ASP A 68 3.18 36.41 10.40
C ASP A 68 3.70 37.62 11.16
N GLN A 69 4.86 37.54 11.83
CA GLN A 69 5.51 38.68 12.49
C GLN A 69 5.96 39.77 11.51
N ILE A 70 6.66 39.37 10.43
CA ILE A 70 7.12 40.31 9.39
C ILE A 70 5.94 41.05 8.75
N ARG A 71 4.86 40.32 8.53
CA ARG A 71 3.62 40.85 7.96
C ARG A 71 2.88 41.77 8.93
N ALA A 72 2.92 41.49 10.24
CA ALA A 72 2.31 42.34 11.27
C ALA A 72 3.06 43.67 11.49
N MET A 73 4.37 43.67 11.24
CA MET A 73 5.21 44.89 11.36
C MET A 73 4.95 45.92 10.24
N GLY A 74 4.11 45.58 9.24
CA GLY A 74 3.75 46.54 8.18
C GLY A 74 4.91 46.82 7.22
N SER A 75 4.65 47.42 6.07
CA SER A 75 5.56 47.62 4.92
C SER A 75 6.79 48.51 5.19
N GLY A 76 7.41 48.43 6.33
CA GLY A 76 8.64 49.11 6.75
C GLY A 76 9.86 48.25 6.59
N GLY A 77 10.28 47.96 5.36
CA GLY A 77 11.67 47.58 5.03
C GLY A 77 12.13 46.15 5.31
N ALA A 78 11.45 45.35 6.09
CA ALA A 78 11.82 43.93 6.29
C ALA A 78 11.22 43.06 5.19
N ARG A 79 12.08 42.36 4.43
CA ARG A 79 11.66 41.40 3.43
C ARG A 79 11.72 40.01 4.05
N PHE A 80 10.60 39.29 4.05
CA PHE A 80 10.60 37.84 4.28
C PHE A 80 11.29 37.19 3.08
N GLN A 81 12.41 36.58 3.31
CA GLN A 81 13.11 35.76 2.31
C GLN A 81 12.96 34.31 2.75
N ALA A 82 12.06 33.57 2.11
CA ALA A 82 11.90 32.16 2.36
C ALA A 82 13.27 31.46 2.24
N PRO A 83 13.63 30.55 3.15
CA PRO A 83 14.84 29.77 3.06
C PRO A 83 14.85 28.97 1.74
N GLY A 84 15.66 29.40 0.77
CA GLY A 84 15.71 28.86 -0.62
C GLY A 84 15.40 29.86 -1.72
N ALA A 85 14.90 31.08 -1.43
CA ALA A 85 14.59 32.10 -2.44
C ALA A 85 15.77 33.07 -2.74
N GLY A 86 16.91 32.88 -2.12
CA GLY A 86 18.11 33.72 -2.28
C GLY A 86 19.12 33.18 -3.27
N GLY A 87 18.75 32.92 -4.48
CA GLY A 87 19.63 32.55 -5.59
C GLY A 87 18.86 31.85 -6.68
N ALA A 88 19.08 32.22 -7.92
CA ALA A 88 18.40 31.70 -9.13
C ALA A 88 18.57 30.16 -9.38
N GLY A 89 18.83 29.35 -8.35
CA GLY A 89 19.09 27.90 -8.46
C GLY A 89 18.33 27.00 -7.47
N GLY A 90 17.73 27.53 -6.42
CA GLY A 90 17.27 26.68 -5.30
C GLY A 90 16.04 25.81 -5.62
N PHE A 91 15.05 26.28 -6.34
CA PHE A 91 13.85 25.52 -6.70
C PHE A 91 14.00 24.84 -8.07
N GLU A 92 14.69 25.48 -9.01
CA GLU A 92 15.00 24.86 -10.32
C GLU A 92 15.96 23.68 -10.20
N ASP A 93 16.90 23.71 -9.26
CA ASP A 93 17.80 22.58 -8.99
C ASP A 93 17.05 21.38 -8.37
N VAL A 94 16.07 21.61 -7.51
CA VAL A 94 15.21 20.56 -6.96
C VAL A 94 14.26 20.02 -8.04
N PHE A 95 13.70 20.89 -8.86
CA PHE A 95 12.78 20.52 -9.93
C PHE A 95 13.51 19.90 -11.14
N SER A 96 14.69 20.38 -11.53
CA SER A 96 15.49 19.82 -12.64
C SER A 96 16.08 18.45 -12.26
N ARG A 97 16.35 18.21 -11.00
CA ARG A 97 16.79 16.90 -10.51
C ARG A 97 15.66 15.87 -10.54
N PHE A 98 14.40 16.32 -10.53
CA PHE A 98 13.19 15.50 -10.59
C PHE A 98 12.57 15.41 -11.99
N GLY A 99 12.75 16.43 -12.85
CA GLY A 99 12.12 16.50 -14.18
C GLY A 99 13.08 16.32 -15.37
N GLY A 100 14.39 16.31 -15.16
CA GLY A 100 15.38 16.36 -16.23
C GLY A 100 16.37 15.22 -16.31
N GLY A 101 15.94 13.96 -16.20
CA GLY A 101 16.77 12.76 -16.32
C GLY A 101 16.13 11.73 -17.24
N SER A 102 16.21 11.98 -18.57
CA SER A 102 15.96 10.98 -19.60
C SER A 102 16.71 9.67 -19.33
N ARG A 103 15.97 8.60 -18.94
CA ARG A 103 16.13 7.22 -19.42
C ARG A 103 15.12 6.30 -18.76
N GLY A 104 14.10 5.90 -19.52
CA GLY A 104 13.41 4.59 -19.55
C GLY A 104 13.15 3.89 -18.22
N GLY A 105 12.06 4.22 -17.53
CA GLY A 105 11.53 3.42 -16.45
C GLY A 105 10.09 3.84 -16.19
N SER A 106 9.16 2.95 -16.51
CA SER A 106 7.73 3.07 -16.26
C SER A 106 7.48 3.24 -14.75
N TYR A 107 7.24 4.46 -14.31
CA TYR A 107 6.70 4.76 -12.97
C TYR A 107 5.24 5.14 -13.11
N GLN A 108 4.43 4.10 -13.20
CA GLN A 108 2.99 4.21 -13.05
C GLN A 108 2.71 4.18 -11.55
N SER A 109 2.16 5.28 -11.00
CA SER A 109 1.67 5.45 -9.62
C SER A 109 2.73 5.42 -8.52
N ALA A 110 3.69 6.35 -8.51
CA ALA A 110 4.30 6.74 -7.25
C ALA A 110 3.26 7.61 -6.50
N ASP A 111 2.74 7.09 -5.40
CA ASP A 111 1.80 7.82 -4.56
C ASP A 111 2.42 9.15 -4.11
N PHE A 112 1.65 10.23 -4.29
CA PHE A 112 2.02 11.58 -3.88
C PHE A 112 2.32 11.67 -2.37
N ASP A 113 1.86 10.70 -1.60
CA ASP A 113 2.16 10.53 -0.18
C ASP A 113 3.61 10.06 0.07
N ASP A 114 4.23 9.29 -0.83
CA ASP A 114 5.64 8.86 -0.73
C ASP A 114 6.61 10.02 -1.06
N LEU A 115 6.26 10.87 -2.03
CA LEU A 115 7.02 12.09 -2.34
C LEU A 115 6.96 13.07 -1.16
N PHE A 116 5.82 13.16 -0.51
CA PHE A 116 5.59 14.01 0.64
C PHE A 116 6.27 13.49 1.91
N ALA A 117 6.30 12.18 2.12
CA ALA A 117 7.03 11.53 3.23
C ALA A 117 8.54 11.75 3.10
N MET A 118 9.08 11.76 1.89
CA MET A 118 10.51 12.01 1.63
C MET A 118 10.86 13.49 1.86
N PHE A 119 9.97 14.43 1.57
CA PHE A 119 10.19 15.86 1.81
C PHE A 119 10.00 16.24 3.29
N GLY A 120 9.05 15.59 3.99
CA GLY A 120 8.81 15.80 5.42
C GLY A 120 9.87 15.22 6.34
N GLN A 121 10.65 14.24 5.87
CA GLN A 121 11.69 13.59 6.66
C GLN A 121 13.05 14.30 6.58
N GLN A 122 13.22 15.25 5.67
CA GLN A 122 14.47 16.00 5.50
C GLN A 122 14.54 17.28 6.36
N GLN A 123 13.49 17.63 7.10
CA GLN A 123 13.44 18.82 7.93
C GLN A 123 13.78 18.57 9.40
N GLY A 124 14.30 17.36 9.72
CA GLY A 124 14.71 16.98 11.09
C GLY A 124 16.21 16.91 11.35
N SER A 125 17.10 17.33 10.46
CA SER A 125 18.52 17.50 10.79
C SER A 125 19.20 18.51 9.86
N GLY A 126 19.33 19.73 10.33
CA GLY A 126 20.13 20.75 9.68
C GLY A 126 21.57 20.31 9.57
N ARG A 127 22.08 20.19 8.36
CA ARG A 127 23.45 20.50 8.01
C ARG A 127 23.72 20.28 6.51
N PHE A 128 23.39 21.26 5.69
CA PHE A 128 24.07 21.42 4.40
C PHE A 128 25.19 22.44 4.59
N GLY A 129 26.41 21.94 4.71
CA GLY A 129 27.65 22.69 4.63
C GLY A 129 28.36 22.33 3.34
N SER A 130 28.25 23.21 2.36
CA SER A 130 29.05 23.32 1.17
C SER A 130 30.54 23.35 1.52
N GLY A 131 31.40 22.72 0.72
CA GLY A 131 32.80 23.02 0.81
C GLY A 131 33.75 21.98 0.26
N ARG A 132 33.88 21.99 -1.04
CA ARG A 132 35.12 21.54 -1.68
C ARG A 132 36.13 22.69 -1.53
N PHE A 133 37.15 22.55 -0.74
CA PHE A 133 38.54 22.99 -1.00
C PHE A 133 39.39 22.86 0.27
N GLY A 134 40.59 22.30 0.12
CA GLY A 134 41.73 22.66 0.96
C GLY A 134 42.11 21.71 2.09
N GLN A 135 43.01 20.84 1.80
CA GLN A 135 44.04 20.25 2.63
C GLN A 135 44.52 21.20 3.75
N SER A 136 44.28 20.83 5.01
CA SER A 136 45.19 21.14 6.12
C SER A 136 44.76 20.44 7.42
N THR A 137 45.58 19.52 7.89
CA THR A 137 45.95 19.15 9.28
C THR A 137 45.19 19.82 10.41
N GLY A 138 44.58 18.99 11.29
CA GLY A 138 44.19 19.44 12.62
C GLY A 138 42.92 18.74 13.09
N GLY A 139 43.08 17.72 13.95
CA GLY A 139 41.98 16.93 14.52
C GLY A 139 40.89 17.79 15.16
N PHE A 140 39.67 17.65 14.62
CA PHE A 140 38.46 17.87 15.35
C PHE A 140 37.71 16.55 15.32
N GLN A 141 37.90 15.77 16.35
CA GLN A 141 37.12 14.59 16.66
C GLN A 141 35.69 15.08 16.92
N GLY A 142 34.89 15.14 15.84
CA GLY A 142 33.49 15.48 15.93
C GLY A 142 32.84 14.48 16.89
N PHE A 143 32.15 14.98 17.90
CA PHE A 143 31.26 14.22 18.75
C PHE A 143 30.14 13.60 17.85
N GLY A 144 30.49 12.48 17.21
CA GLY A 144 29.52 11.58 16.65
C GLY A 144 28.76 10.97 17.81
N GLY A 145 27.49 11.30 17.97
CA GLY A 145 26.66 10.58 18.92
C GLY A 145 26.73 9.08 18.63
N PRO A 146 26.41 8.21 19.60
CA PRO A 146 26.56 6.77 19.47
C PRO A 146 25.82 6.28 18.20
N GLN A 147 26.55 5.61 17.32
CA GLN A 147 26.02 5.11 16.07
C GLN A 147 24.98 4.02 16.35
N ARG A 148 23.86 4.03 15.61
CA ARG A 148 22.86 2.98 15.71
C ARG A 148 23.40 1.67 15.15
N GLY A 149 23.06 0.56 15.79
CA GLY A 149 23.41 -0.79 15.32
C GLY A 149 22.82 -1.08 13.93
N ALA A 150 23.43 -2.00 13.20
CA ALA A 150 23.00 -2.37 11.86
C ALA A 150 21.68 -3.17 11.89
N ASP A 151 20.81 -2.93 10.90
CA ASP A 151 19.61 -3.70 10.68
C ASP A 151 19.94 -5.09 10.11
N VAL A 152 19.16 -6.10 10.50
CA VAL A 152 19.33 -7.50 10.08
C VAL A 152 18.10 -7.90 9.25
N THR A 153 18.31 -8.57 8.11
CA THR A 153 17.25 -9.14 7.32
C THR A 153 17.17 -10.64 7.54
N ALA A 154 16.01 -11.13 7.96
CA ALA A 154 15.70 -12.54 8.10
C ALA A 154 14.60 -12.97 7.14
N ARG A 155 14.56 -14.25 6.75
CA ARG A 155 13.47 -14.82 5.97
C ARG A 155 12.85 -15.97 6.74
N THR A 156 11.52 -16.06 6.67
CA THR A 156 10.79 -17.16 7.29
C THR A 156 9.69 -17.65 6.37
N THR A 157 9.44 -18.96 6.41
CA THR A 157 8.33 -19.56 5.68
C THR A 157 7.25 -19.96 6.67
N LEU A 158 6.04 -19.49 6.45
CA LEU A 158 4.87 -19.79 7.28
C LEU A 158 3.92 -20.72 6.54
N ASP A 159 3.23 -21.56 7.29
CA ASP A 159 2.09 -22.29 6.78
C ASP A 159 0.92 -21.33 6.54
N PHE A 160 0.08 -21.64 5.56
CA PHE A 160 -1.07 -20.82 5.19
C PHE A 160 -1.98 -20.49 6.39
N GLN A 161 -2.24 -21.48 7.23
CA GLN A 161 -3.08 -21.34 8.42
C GLN A 161 -2.47 -20.36 9.43
N THR A 162 -1.16 -20.46 9.70
CA THR A 162 -0.41 -19.53 10.55
C THR A 162 -0.45 -18.11 9.99
N ALA A 163 -0.30 -17.94 8.68
CA ALA A 163 -0.37 -16.62 8.04
C ALA A 163 -1.78 -15.98 8.15
N VAL A 164 -2.83 -16.80 8.06
CA VAL A 164 -4.22 -16.34 8.18
C VAL A 164 -4.61 -16.00 9.61
N ARG A 165 -4.27 -16.87 10.57
CA ARG A 165 -4.68 -16.72 11.98
C ARG A 165 -3.76 -15.82 12.78
N GLY A 166 -2.50 -15.71 12.37
CA GLY A 166 -1.44 -15.12 13.17
C GLY A 166 -1.00 -16.05 14.31
N GLU A 167 0.26 -16.03 14.63
CA GLU A 167 0.83 -16.87 15.67
C GLU A 167 2.14 -16.27 16.18
N THR A 168 2.59 -16.70 17.35
CA THR A 168 3.92 -16.39 17.84
C THR A 168 4.88 -17.51 17.47
N ILE A 169 5.82 -17.22 16.58
CA ILE A 169 6.84 -18.17 16.13
C ILE A 169 8.19 -17.88 16.81
N SER A 170 9.05 -18.90 16.91
CA SER A 170 10.45 -18.73 17.34
C SER A 170 11.34 -18.75 16.12
N LEU A 171 12.16 -17.72 15.98
CA LEU A 171 13.21 -17.63 14.94
C LEU A 171 14.57 -17.70 15.60
N ALA A 172 15.56 -18.29 14.92
CA ALA A 172 16.96 -18.26 15.36
C ALA A 172 17.57 -16.91 14.99
N GLY A 173 18.19 -16.25 15.97
CA GLY A 173 18.98 -15.05 15.76
C GLY A 173 20.37 -15.37 15.13
N GLU A 174 21.10 -14.34 14.67
CA GLU A 174 22.49 -14.51 14.19
C GLU A 174 23.43 -15.08 15.28
N ASP A 175 23.13 -14.79 16.53
CA ASP A 175 23.84 -15.30 17.71
C ASP A 175 23.41 -16.72 18.13
N GLY A 176 22.57 -17.39 17.34
CA GLY A 176 22.03 -18.72 17.61
C GLY A 176 20.95 -18.75 18.70
N LYS A 177 20.64 -17.64 19.36
CA LYS A 177 19.60 -17.57 20.38
C LYS A 177 18.21 -17.44 19.75
N PRO A 178 17.24 -18.28 20.14
CA PRO A 178 15.88 -18.17 19.65
C PRO A 178 15.20 -16.90 20.21
N PHE A 179 14.50 -16.17 19.35
CA PHE A 179 13.67 -15.05 19.75
C PHE A 179 12.24 -15.22 19.23
N LYS A 180 11.28 -14.78 20.02
CA LYS A 180 9.86 -14.89 19.67
C LYS A 180 9.41 -13.72 18.81
N VAL A 181 8.74 -14.04 17.71
CA VAL A 181 8.15 -13.06 16.79
C VAL A 181 6.65 -13.27 16.74
N LYS A 182 5.90 -12.23 17.05
CA LYS A 182 4.44 -12.23 16.90
C LYS A 182 4.10 -11.91 15.45
N ILE A 183 3.59 -12.91 14.73
CA ILE A 183 3.05 -12.76 13.38
C ILE A 183 1.61 -12.26 13.51
N PRO A 184 1.27 -11.08 12.98
CA PRO A 184 -0.10 -10.61 13.00
C PRO A 184 -0.99 -11.48 12.10
N ALA A 185 -2.27 -11.61 12.44
CA ALA A 185 -3.22 -12.31 11.60
C ALA A 185 -3.38 -11.61 10.23
N GLY A 186 -3.44 -12.41 9.18
CA GLY A 186 -3.60 -11.90 7.83
C GLY A 186 -2.32 -11.38 7.17
N VAL A 187 -1.16 -11.86 7.57
CA VAL A 187 0.11 -11.57 6.87
C VAL A 187 0.03 -12.08 5.44
N ALA A 188 0.42 -11.24 4.49
CA ALA A 188 0.49 -11.59 3.07
C ALA A 188 1.83 -12.26 2.72
N ASP A 189 1.83 -13.01 1.61
CA ASP A 189 3.08 -13.50 1.03
C ASP A 189 3.98 -12.33 0.62
N GLY A 190 5.29 -12.45 0.86
CA GLY A 190 6.27 -11.39 0.63
C GLY A 190 6.25 -10.24 1.63
N GLN A 191 5.32 -10.21 2.59
CA GLN A 191 5.21 -9.12 3.57
C GLN A 191 6.44 -9.05 4.47
N LYS A 192 6.91 -7.82 4.73
CA LYS A 192 8.03 -7.54 5.65
C LYS A 192 7.48 -7.12 7.02
N ILE A 193 7.97 -7.78 8.07
CA ILE A 193 7.64 -7.47 9.47
C ILE A 193 8.89 -6.89 10.13
N ARG A 194 8.79 -5.67 10.64
CA ARG A 194 9.89 -4.97 11.29
C ARG A 194 9.82 -5.15 12.81
N LEU A 195 10.89 -5.63 13.39
CA LEU A 195 11.07 -5.83 14.83
C LEU A 195 12.08 -4.80 15.32
N ARG A 196 11.60 -3.75 15.95
CA ARG A 196 12.43 -2.62 16.39
C ARG A 196 13.39 -3.02 17.51
N GLY A 197 14.62 -2.53 17.44
CA GLY A 197 15.64 -2.73 18.46
C GLY A 197 16.11 -4.19 18.64
N ARG A 198 15.87 -5.07 17.66
CA ARG A 198 16.27 -6.48 17.69
C ARG A 198 17.38 -6.83 16.71
N GLY A 199 17.89 -5.86 15.95
CA GLY A 199 19.03 -6.00 15.05
C GLY A 199 20.35 -6.06 15.82
N ARG A 200 21.46 -5.81 15.13
CA ARG A 200 22.78 -5.83 15.76
C ARG A 200 22.91 -4.72 16.81
N PRO A 201 23.58 -5.00 17.93
CA PRO A 201 23.87 -3.97 18.92
C PRO A 201 24.77 -2.88 18.31
N SER A 202 24.64 -1.67 18.82
CA SER A 202 25.58 -0.59 18.49
C SER A 202 26.98 -0.89 19.03
N PRO A 203 28.05 -0.68 18.25
CA PRO A 203 29.40 -0.81 18.75
C PRO A 203 29.77 0.25 19.82
N ASP A 204 29.09 1.40 19.79
CA ASP A 204 29.39 2.56 20.62
C ASP A 204 28.32 2.79 21.73
N GLY A 205 27.55 1.77 22.08
CA GLY A 205 26.52 1.87 23.14
C GLY A 205 25.25 2.63 22.75
N GLY A 206 25.02 2.88 21.45
CA GLY A 206 23.76 3.45 20.91
C GLY A 206 22.65 2.42 20.83
N GLU A 207 21.52 2.80 20.22
CA GLU A 207 20.38 1.91 20.00
C GLU A 207 20.75 0.76 19.06
N SER A 208 20.23 -0.44 19.35
CA SER A 208 20.33 -1.58 18.45
C SER A 208 19.58 -1.32 17.14
N GLY A 209 20.03 -1.94 16.05
CA GLY A 209 19.31 -1.97 14.79
C GLY A 209 17.96 -2.71 14.88
N ASP A 210 17.30 -2.87 13.76
CA ASP A 210 16.03 -3.61 13.68
C ASP A 210 16.23 -4.95 12.95
N ILE A 211 15.33 -5.91 13.18
CA ILE A 211 15.20 -7.09 12.32
C ILE A 211 14.04 -6.87 11.36
N VAL A 212 14.29 -7.04 10.07
CA VAL A 212 13.27 -7.06 9.03
C VAL A 212 13.05 -8.51 8.60
N VAL A 213 11.93 -9.10 9.02
CA VAL A 213 11.56 -10.48 8.67
C VAL A 213 10.71 -10.46 7.40
N GLN A 214 11.22 -11.02 6.32
CA GLN A 214 10.46 -11.26 5.09
C GLN A 214 9.74 -12.60 5.21
N VAL A 215 8.41 -12.57 5.08
CA VAL A 215 7.55 -13.74 5.20
C VAL A 215 7.29 -14.33 3.83
N THR A 216 7.44 -15.65 3.70
CA THR A 216 6.95 -16.44 2.56
C THR A 216 5.82 -17.34 3.07
N VAL A 217 4.68 -17.36 2.38
CA VAL A 217 3.53 -18.18 2.77
C VAL A 217 3.43 -19.40 1.85
N ARG A 218 3.42 -20.61 2.44
CA ARG A 218 3.20 -21.84 1.68
C ARG A 218 1.78 -21.87 1.11
N PRO A 219 1.58 -22.27 -0.14
CA PRO A 219 0.25 -22.45 -0.69
C PRO A 219 -0.50 -23.58 0.06
N HIS A 220 -1.81 -23.40 0.20
CA HIS A 220 -2.67 -24.43 0.80
C HIS A 220 -3.32 -25.27 -0.31
N PRO A 221 -3.44 -26.61 -0.15
CA PRO A 221 -3.97 -27.48 -1.19
C PRO A 221 -5.45 -27.24 -1.53
N VAL A 222 -6.22 -26.65 -0.60
CA VAL A 222 -7.66 -26.47 -0.72
C VAL A 222 -8.06 -24.99 -0.81
N PHE A 223 -7.38 -24.12 -0.08
CA PHE A 223 -7.75 -22.73 0.03
C PHE A 223 -6.78 -21.81 -0.71
N THR A 224 -7.31 -20.82 -1.41
CA THR A 224 -6.55 -19.69 -1.91
C THR A 224 -7.01 -18.40 -1.24
N ARG A 225 -6.16 -17.38 -1.24
CA ARG A 225 -6.45 -16.10 -0.61
C ARG A 225 -6.64 -15.01 -1.64
N ASP A 226 -7.69 -14.20 -1.46
CA ASP A 226 -8.01 -13.03 -2.26
C ASP A 226 -8.29 -11.85 -1.32
N GLY A 227 -7.27 -11.05 -1.06
CA GLY A 227 -7.33 -9.98 -0.05
C GLY A 227 -7.60 -10.53 1.36
N LEU A 228 -8.75 -10.19 1.94
CA LEU A 228 -9.23 -10.76 3.21
C LEU A 228 -10.13 -11.98 3.00
N ASN A 229 -10.54 -12.30 1.76
CA ASN A 229 -11.38 -13.45 1.51
C ASN A 229 -10.53 -14.71 1.30
N LEU A 230 -11.12 -15.84 1.64
CA LEU A 230 -10.63 -17.17 1.30
C LEU A 230 -11.50 -17.73 0.17
N ARG A 231 -10.90 -18.41 -0.80
CA ARG A 231 -11.60 -19.12 -1.85
C ARG A 231 -11.40 -20.62 -1.69
N VAL A 232 -12.46 -21.38 -1.98
CA VAL A 232 -12.43 -22.84 -2.03
C VAL A 232 -13.27 -23.30 -3.20
N THR A 233 -12.77 -24.23 -3.99
CA THR A 233 -13.55 -24.90 -5.04
C THR A 233 -14.27 -26.10 -4.42
N VAL A 234 -15.60 -26.11 -4.53
CA VAL A 234 -16.45 -27.13 -3.93
C VAL A 234 -17.07 -27.97 -5.05
N PRO A 235 -16.67 -29.24 -5.19
CA PRO A 235 -17.31 -30.12 -6.15
C PRO A 235 -18.73 -30.45 -5.70
N VAL A 236 -19.68 -30.37 -6.63
CA VAL A 236 -21.08 -30.76 -6.46
C VAL A 236 -21.49 -31.68 -7.59
N THR A 237 -22.43 -32.57 -7.35
CA THR A 237 -22.99 -33.40 -8.41
C THR A 237 -23.90 -32.60 -9.33
N PHE A 238 -24.13 -33.05 -10.55
CA PHE A 238 -25.08 -32.45 -11.48
C PHE A 238 -26.47 -32.36 -10.85
N THR A 239 -26.92 -33.38 -10.15
CA THR A 239 -28.23 -33.43 -9.51
C THR A 239 -28.35 -32.41 -8.36
N GLU A 240 -27.31 -32.24 -7.56
CA GLU A 240 -27.27 -31.20 -6.52
C GLU A 240 -27.30 -29.79 -7.11
N ALA A 241 -26.61 -29.56 -8.22
CA ALA A 241 -26.64 -28.26 -8.90
C ALA A 241 -27.99 -27.99 -9.60
N ALA A 242 -28.59 -28.99 -10.22
CA ALA A 242 -29.85 -28.87 -10.96
C ALA A 242 -31.08 -28.77 -10.05
N LEU A 243 -31.17 -29.62 -9.04
CA LEU A 243 -32.33 -29.73 -8.14
C LEU A 243 -32.20 -28.90 -6.87
N GLY A 244 -30.97 -28.44 -6.58
CA GLY A 244 -30.63 -27.78 -5.33
C GLY A 244 -30.35 -28.77 -4.22
N ALA A 245 -29.43 -28.41 -3.35
CA ALA A 245 -29.00 -29.24 -2.22
C ALA A 245 -28.48 -28.37 -1.06
N THR A 246 -28.35 -29.00 0.10
CA THR A 246 -27.53 -28.43 1.19
C THR A 246 -26.27 -29.26 1.29
N ILE A 247 -25.13 -28.59 1.03
CA ILE A 247 -23.81 -29.19 1.03
C ILE A 247 -22.99 -28.73 2.22
N GLU A 248 -22.00 -29.51 2.62
CA GLU A 248 -21.02 -29.10 3.63
C GLU A 248 -19.76 -28.57 2.95
N VAL A 249 -19.36 -27.37 3.39
CA VAL A 249 -18.17 -26.67 2.87
C VAL A 249 -17.14 -26.57 3.96
N PRO A 250 -15.88 -27.01 3.72
CA PRO A 250 -14.82 -26.91 4.71
C PRO A 250 -14.49 -25.45 5.01
N THR A 251 -14.09 -25.19 6.25
CA THR A 251 -13.55 -23.89 6.67
C THR A 251 -12.09 -24.05 7.07
N LEU A 252 -11.29 -23.02 6.96
CA LEU A 252 -9.86 -23.12 7.30
C LEU A 252 -9.68 -23.36 8.81
N GLY A 253 -9.35 -24.61 9.16
CA GLY A 253 -9.10 -25.06 10.53
C GLY A 253 -10.27 -24.87 11.50
N GLY A 254 -11.50 -24.97 11.02
CA GLY A 254 -12.74 -24.96 11.81
C GLY A 254 -13.72 -25.99 11.31
N ASP A 255 -14.89 -26.07 11.93
CA ASP A 255 -15.94 -26.99 11.53
C ASP A 255 -16.51 -26.64 10.15
N PRO A 256 -16.92 -27.65 9.35
CA PRO A 256 -17.61 -27.42 8.09
C PRO A 256 -18.88 -26.62 8.29
N VAL A 257 -19.24 -25.82 7.30
CA VAL A 257 -20.49 -25.04 7.31
C VAL A 257 -21.47 -25.57 6.28
N LYS A 258 -22.75 -25.60 6.62
CA LYS A 258 -23.81 -25.98 5.69
C LYS A 258 -24.12 -24.80 4.78
N LEU A 259 -24.08 -25.05 3.48
CA LEU A 259 -24.35 -24.06 2.43
C LEU A 259 -25.43 -24.57 1.51
N ARG A 260 -26.43 -23.73 1.26
CA ARG A 260 -27.53 -24.06 0.35
C ARG A 260 -27.14 -23.71 -1.09
N VAL A 261 -27.15 -24.70 -1.95
CA VAL A 261 -27.07 -24.57 -3.39
C VAL A 261 -28.51 -24.45 -3.92
N ALA A 262 -28.83 -23.38 -4.61
CA ALA A 262 -30.16 -23.18 -5.18
C ALA A 262 -30.34 -24.07 -6.43
N PRO A 263 -31.60 -24.50 -6.75
CA PRO A 263 -31.83 -25.19 -8.01
C PRO A 263 -31.36 -24.36 -9.22
N GLY A 264 -30.77 -25.04 -10.20
CA GLY A 264 -30.26 -24.40 -11.41
C GLY A 264 -28.94 -23.61 -11.20
N THR A 265 -28.17 -23.89 -10.15
CA THR A 265 -26.86 -23.23 -9.91
C THR A 265 -25.85 -23.65 -10.96
N PRO A 266 -25.31 -22.71 -11.77
CA PRO A 266 -24.30 -23.03 -12.78
C PRO A 266 -22.96 -23.33 -12.14
N SER A 267 -22.12 -24.12 -12.84
CA SER A 267 -20.71 -24.28 -12.50
C SER A 267 -19.98 -22.92 -12.55
N GLY A 268 -19.04 -22.67 -11.62
CA GLY A 268 -18.37 -21.38 -11.47
C GLY A 268 -19.14 -20.36 -10.61
N ARG A 269 -20.34 -20.70 -10.16
CA ARG A 269 -21.09 -19.81 -9.24
C ARG A 269 -20.37 -19.71 -7.91
N VAL A 270 -20.12 -18.47 -7.45
CA VAL A 270 -19.50 -18.20 -6.17
C VAL A 270 -20.59 -17.95 -5.11
N LEU A 271 -20.56 -18.77 -4.06
CA LEU A 271 -21.44 -18.65 -2.90
C LEU A 271 -20.63 -18.12 -1.72
N ARG A 272 -21.17 -17.14 -0.99
CA ARG A 272 -20.48 -16.44 0.08
C ARG A 272 -20.89 -16.91 1.46
N VAL A 273 -19.92 -17.29 2.28
CA VAL A 273 -20.11 -17.57 3.70
C VAL A 273 -19.48 -16.44 4.51
N LYS A 274 -20.32 -15.60 5.13
CA LYS A 274 -19.87 -14.40 5.85
C LYS A 274 -18.96 -14.73 7.03
N GLY A 275 -17.91 -13.91 7.21
CA GLY A 275 -17.05 -13.94 8.38
C GLY A 275 -16.17 -15.18 8.51
N ARG A 276 -16.01 -15.99 7.44
CA ARG A 276 -15.18 -17.19 7.43
C ARG A 276 -13.90 -17.02 6.60
N GLY A 277 -13.53 -15.78 6.30
CA GLY A 277 -12.27 -15.41 5.67
C GLY A 277 -11.16 -15.12 6.69
N VAL A 278 -10.22 -14.27 6.29
CA VAL A 278 -9.07 -13.83 7.10
C VAL A 278 -9.53 -12.76 8.08
N ALA A 279 -9.29 -12.98 9.37
CA ALA A 279 -9.47 -11.95 10.39
C ALA A 279 -8.18 -11.11 10.52
N SER A 280 -8.28 -9.79 10.37
CA SER A 280 -7.16 -8.87 10.50
C SER A 280 -7.58 -7.60 11.24
N SER A 281 -6.63 -6.71 11.54
CA SER A 281 -6.92 -5.38 12.11
C SER A 281 -7.80 -4.51 11.21
N LYS A 282 -7.88 -4.82 9.91
CA LYS A 282 -8.70 -4.11 8.91
C LYS A 282 -10.12 -4.66 8.81
N GLY A 283 -10.43 -5.76 9.48
CA GLY A 283 -11.73 -6.44 9.45
C GLY A 283 -11.61 -7.94 9.18
N THR A 284 -12.75 -8.59 9.08
CA THR A 284 -12.86 -10.03 8.77
C THR A 284 -13.45 -10.20 7.38
N GLY A 285 -12.76 -10.98 6.55
CA GLY A 285 -13.23 -11.35 5.22
C GLY A 285 -14.22 -12.52 5.24
N ASP A 286 -14.61 -12.97 4.07
CA ASP A 286 -15.58 -14.03 3.84
C ASP A 286 -14.93 -15.26 3.19
N LEU A 287 -15.59 -16.40 3.29
CA LEU A 287 -15.25 -17.57 2.50
C LEU A 287 -16.11 -17.57 1.22
N LEU A 288 -15.45 -17.64 0.10
CA LEU A 288 -16.00 -17.70 -1.24
C LEU A 288 -15.94 -19.14 -1.75
N ALA A 289 -17.07 -19.84 -1.73
CA ALA A 289 -17.17 -21.20 -2.21
C ALA A 289 -17.58 -21.18 -3.70
N GLU A 290 -16.66 -21.57 -4.57
CA GLU A 290 -16.90 -21.67 -6.00
C GLU A 290 -17.42 -23.08 -6.33
N VAL A 291 -18.65 -23.14 -6.82
CA VAL A 291 -19.31 -24.38 -7.18
C VAL A 291 -18.69 -24.94 -8.47
N GLN A 292 -18.25 -26.18 -8.43
CA GLN A 292 -17.75 -26.89 -9.61
C GLN A 292 -18.56 -28.18 -9.81
N VAL A 293 -19.28 -28.28 -10.93
CA VAL A 293 -20.02 -29.50 -11.23
C VAL A 293 -19.04 -30.62 -11.57
N ALA A 294 -19.07 -31.67 -10.77
CA ALA A 294 -18.23 -32.85 -10.95
C ALA A 294 -18.95 -33.89 -11.85
N VAL A 295 -18.24 -34.34 -12.86
CA VAL A 295 -18.73 -35.43 -13.72
C VAL A 295 -18.13 -36.73 -13.22
N PRO A 296 -18.95 -37.78 -12.91
CA PRO A 296 -18.44 -39.05 -12.46
C PRO A 296 -17.64 -39.78 -13.58
N ALA A 297 -16.48 -40.30 -13.22
CA ALA A 297 -15.62 -41.00 -14.19
C ALA A 297 -16.21 -42.34 -14.67
N HIS A 298 -17.02 -42.97 -13.82
CA HIS A 298 -17.65 -44.27 -14.12
C HIS A 298 -19.15 -44.18 -13.85
N LEU A 299 -19.92 -44.76 -14.75
CA LEU A 299 -21.37 -44.86 -14.65
C LEU A 299 -21.74 -46.35 -14.77
N ASP A 300 -22.60 -46.84 -13.91
CA ASP A 300 -23.23 -48.13 -14.08
C ASP A 300 -24.30 -48.08 -15.19
N ASP A 301 -24.86 -49.21 -15.58
CA ASP A 301 -25.82 -49.27 -16.68
C ASP A 301 -27.14 -48.55 -16.35
N LYS A 302 -27.56 -48.56 -15.10
CA LYS A 302 -28.75 -47.85 -14.66
C LYS A 302 -28.57 -46.34 -14.72
N ALA A 303 -27.41 -45.83 -14.30
CA ALA A 303 -27.09 -44.39 -14.39
C ALA A 303 -26.99 -43.92 -15.85
N LYS A 304 -26.42 -44.78 -16.76
CA LYS A 304 -26.37 -44.50 -18.19
C LYS A 304 -27.80 -44.40 -18.78
N GLU A 305 -28.67 -45.35 -18.45
CA GLU A 305 -30.06 -45.36 -18.91
C GLU A 305 -30.80 -44.07 -18.44
N ALA A 306 -30.65 -43.70 -17.17
CA ALA A 306 -31.25 -42.49 -16.62
C ALA A 306 -30.71 -41.24 -17.32
N LEU A 307 -29.39 -41.16 -17.63
CA LEU A 307 -28.82 -40.04 -18.35
C LEU A 307 -29.29 -39.93 -19.81
N LEU A 308 -29.47 -41.08 -20.49
CA LEU A 308 -30.03 -41.12 -21.83
C LEU A 308 -31.51 -40.63 -21.85
N ALA A 309 -32.30 -41.04 -20.84
CA ALA A 309 -33.67 -40.55 -20.66
C ALA A 309 -33.67 -39.05 -20.40
N PHE A 310 -32.76 -38.53 -19.55
CA PHE A 310 -32.62 -37.11 -19.32
C PHE A 310 -32.23 -36.36 -20.61
N GLN A 311 -31.25 -36.85 -21.37
CA GLN A 311 -30.82 -36.30 -22.65
C GLN A 311 -31.97 -36.15 -23.64
N ALA A 312 -32.87 -37.13 -23.67
CA ALA A 312 -34.06 -37.06 -24.53
C ALA A 312 -35.06 -35.96 -24.11
N ALA A 313 -35.12 -35.63 -22.81
CA ALA A 313 -35.97 -34.65 -22.24
C ALA A 313 -35.32 -33.27 -22.11
N GLU A 314 -34.02 -33.14 -22.34
CA GLU A 314 -33.27 -31.91 -22.21
C GLU A 314 -33.70 -30.86 -23.23
N PRO A 315 -33.73 -29.55 -22.86
CA PRO A 315 -34.00 -28.45 -23.79
C PRO A 315 -32.99 -28.48 -24.96
N LYS A 316 -33.49 -28.33 -26.19
CA LYS A 316 -32.70 -28.38 -27.42
C LYS A 316 -31.87 -27.09 -27.66
N GLU A 317 -31.76 -26.24 -26.68
CA GLU A 317 -30.97 -25.01 -26.78
C GLU A 317 -29.47 -25.35 -26.84
N ASN A 318 -28.75 -24.70 -27.76
CA ASN A 318 -27.33 -24.88 -27.86
C ASN A 318 -26.61 -23.99 -26.82
N PRO A 319 -26.01 -24.56 -25.75
CA PRO A 319 -25.34 -23.78 -24.69
C PRO A 319 -24.12 -23.00 -25.19
N ARG A 320 -23.65 -23.25 -26.40
CA ARG A 320 -22.51 -22.58 -27.04
C ARG A 320 -22.92 -21.48 -28.03
N ALA A 321 -24.22 -21.23 -28.23
CA ALA A 321 -24.69 -20.27 -29.23
C ALA A 321 -24.15 -18.85 -28.99
N GLU A 322 -24.21 -18.39 -27.75
CA GLU A 322 -23.71 -17.06 -27.36
C GLU A 322 -22.16 -16.97 -27.48
N LEU A 323 -21.44 -18.02 -27.08
CA LEU A 323 -19.99 -18.09 -27.23
C LEU A 323 -19.58 -18.01 -28.70
N MET A 324 -20.28 -18.76 -29.58
CA MET A 324 -20.00 -18.76 -31.01
C MET A 324 -20.34 -17.42 -31.67
N ALA A 325 -21.36 -16.69 -31.19
CA ALA A 325 -21.68 -15.37 -31.67
C ALA A 325 -20.61 -14.36 -31.31
N LYS A 326 -20.20 -14.32 -30.02
CA LYS A 326 -19.16 -13.41 -29.52
C LYS A 326 -17.75 -13.68 -30.10
N ALA A 327 -17.45 -14.91 -30.47
CA ALA A 327 -16.16 -15.27 -31.09
C ALA A 327 -16.01 -14.79 -32.54
N ARG A 328 -17.10 -14.26 -33.17
CA ARG A 328 -17.09 -13.72 -34.54
C ARG A 328 -17.02 -12.20 -34.57
N GLU A 329 -17.11 -11.53 -33.44
CA GLU A 329 -16.89 -10.10 -33.26
C GLU A 329 -15.39 -9.77 -33.13
#